data_dc383979a5fa222d8b946aa162072e37
#
_entry.id   dc383979a5fa222d8b946aa162072e37
#
_cell.length_a   1.000
_cell.length_b   1.000
_cell.length_c   1.000
_cell.angle_alpha   90.00
_cell.angle_beta   90.00
_cell.angle_gamma   90.00
#
_symmetry.space_group_name_H-M   'P 1'
#
loop_
_entity.id
_entity.type
_entity.pdbx_description
1 polymer ?
#
loop_
_entity_poly.entity_id
_entity_poly.type
_entity_poly.pdbx_seq_one_letter_code
_entity_poly.pdbx_strand_id
1 'polypeptide(L)'
;MSSKPTTSPPVTPEAGLGLRERKKIRTRQMIRDAARRLIGSRGYDDTTIEQIAAEAEVSVSTIFRYFPSKEHIVLTDDFAAYGIGRLRDRPMDEPPLVALRETLTAMVRELHQDYSAEYRWRRELVRTVPAVRAFMHEAQDGMVEAASVALAERTGRPEDDLELRILVGAMTGALHQVLWGNHSEEDDLMEMIDRALTVLERGLTL
;
A
#
# COMPACT_ATOMS: atom_id res chain seq x y z
N MET A 1 -17.30 40.33 16.20
CA MET A 1 -17.58 38.96 16.73
C MET A 1 -16.89 38.01 15.79
N SER A 2 -15.66 37.58 16.14
CA SER A 2 -14.82 36.69 15.32
C SER A 2 -15.13 35.24 15.68
N SER A 3 -15.68 34.51 14.73
CA SER A 3 -15.89 33.05 14.85
C SER A 3 -14.57 32.36 14.62
N LYS A 4 -14.07 31.65 15.64
CA LYS A 4 -12.93 30.74 15.54
C LYS A 4 -13.31 29.54 14.66
N PRO A 5 -12.45 29.07 13.71
CA PRO A 5 -12.65 27.81 13.06
C PRO A 5 -12.43 26.66 14.05
N THR A 6 -13.44 25.82 14.20
CA THR A 6 -13.36 24.58 14.97
C THR A 6 -12.57 23.58 14.13
N THR A 7 -11.29 23.42 14.46
CA THR A 7 -10.45 22.37 13.90
C THR A 7 -10.81 21.05 14.60
N SER A 8 -11.54 20.19 13.94
CA SER A 8 -11.72 18.81 14.42
C SER A 8 -10.35 18.12 14.43
N PRO A 9 -9.99 17.40 15.50
CA PRO A 9 -8.73 16.66 15.54
C PRO A 9 -8.73 15.57 14.48
N PRO A 10 -7.55 15.20 13.91
CA PRO A 10 -7.46 14.10 12.97
C PRO A 10 -7.98 12.83 13.65
N VAL A 11 -8.87 12.12 12.96
CA VAL A 11 -9.40 10.82 13.42
C VAL A 11 -8.25 9.83 13.38
N THR A 12 -7.59 9.63 14.51
CA THR A 12 -6.60 8.58 14.68
C THR A 12 -7.34 7.24 14.58
N PRO A 13 -6.89 6.27 13.75
CA PRO A 13 -7.53 4.96 13.60
C PRO A 13 -7.64 4.15 14.90
N GLU A 14 -7.05 4.64 15.98
CA GLU A 14 -7.00 3.98 17.30
C GLU A 14 -8.25 4.15 18.17
N ALA A 15 -9.16 5.07 17.82
CA ALA A 15 -10.37 5.32 18.61
C ALA A 15 -11.40 4.20 18.39
N GLY A 16 -11.32 3.14 19.17
CA GLY A 16 -12.22 1.97 19.14
C GLY A 16 -11.49 0.63 19.22
N LEU A 17 -10.18 0.61 19.02
CA LEU A 17 -9.39 -0.62 19.10
C LEU A 17 -9.07 -1.00 20.56
N GLY A 18 -9.12 -2.31 20.86
CA GLY A 18 -8.71 -2.83 22.15
C GLY A 18 -7.23 -2.57 22.46
N LEU A 19 -6.85 -2.54 23.75
CA LEU A 19 -5.46 -2.31 24.20
C LEU A 19 -4.43 -3.23 23.51
N ARG A 20 -4.79 -4.48 23.24
CA ARG A 20 -3.94 -5.47 22.58
C ARG A 20 -3.63 -5.07 21.14
N GLU A 21 -4.63 -4.61 20.39
CA GLU A 21 -4.46 -4.21 19.00
C GLU A 21 -3.68 -2.89 18.90
N ARG A 22 -3.96 -1.92 19.75
CA ARG A 22 -3.14 -0.69 19.84
C ARG A 22 -1.68 -0.98 20.13
N LYS A 23 -1.39 -1.91 21.06
CA LYS A 23 -0.02 -2.32 21.37
C LYS A 23 0.67 -2.98 20.16
N LYS A 24 -0.06 -3.80 19.39
CA LYS A 24 0.42 -4.44 18.17
C LYS A 24 0.80 -3.41 17.10
N ILE A 25 -0.10 -2.46 16.82
CA ILE A 25 0.14 -1.36 15.86
C ILE A 25 1.37 -0.55 16.28
N ARG A 26 1.45 -0.15 17.55
CA ARG A 26 2.58 0.61 18.07
C ARG A 26 3.91 -0.14 17.94
N THR A 27 3.93 -1.45 18.25
CA THR A 27 5.15 -2.26 18.10
C THR A 27 5.58 -2.36 16.64
N ARG A 28 4.64 -2.56 15.70
CA ARG A 28 4.93 -2.56 14.26
C ARG A 28 5.54 -1.23 13.82
N GLN A 29 4.97 -0.11 14.28
CA GLN A 29 5.47 1.21 13.94
C GLN A 29 6.88 1.46 14.49
N MET A 30 7.15 1.08 15.74
CA MET A 30 8.50 1.20 16.34
C MET A 30 9.55 0.43 15.54
N ILE A 31 9.22 -0.79 15.09
CA ILE A 31 10.13 -1.61 14.27
C ILE A 31 10.38 -0.94 12.90
N ARG A 32 9.35 -0.41 12.24
CA ARG A 32 9.48 0.31 10.97
C ARG A 32 10.31 1.58 11.09
N ASP A 33 10.08 2.37 12.12
CA ASP A 33 10.83 3.61 12.36
C ASP A 33 12.32 3.31 12.60
N ALA A 34 12.63 2.25 13.36
CA ALA A 34 13.99 1.78 13.57
C ALA A 34 14.65 1.32 12.26
N ALA A 35 13.95 0.51 11.47
CA ALA A 35 14.44 0.07 10.16
C ALA A 35 14.71 1.24 9.23
N ARG A 36 13.78 2.21 9.15
CA ARG A 36 13.92 3.41 8.32
C ARG A 36 15.14 4.24 8.70
N ARG A 37 15.37 4.47 10.01
CA ARG A 37 16.56 5.21 10.48
C ARG A 37 17.85 4.49 10.11
N LEU A 38 17.93 3.18 10.37
CA LEU A 38 19.14 2.41 10.11
C LEU A 38 19.42 2.28 8.61
N ILE A 39 18.43 1.93 7.81
CA ILE A 39 18.57 1.81 6.36
C ILE A 39 18.93 3.16 5.74
N GLY A 40 18.31 4.25 6.20
CA GLY A 40 18.63 5.60 5.74
C GLY A 40 20.06 6.05 6.06
N SER A 41 20.67 5.54 7.14
CA SER A 41 22.02 5.92 7.54
C SER A 41 23.12 5.00 7.03
N ARG A 42 22.84 3.71 6.81
CA ARG A 42 23.85 2.66 6.50
C ARG A 42 23.59 1.95 5.17
N GLY A 43 22.41 2.14 4.58
CA GLY A 43 21.95 1.38 3.43
C GLY A 43 21.20 0.10 3.82
N TYR A 44 20.50 -0.46 2.83
CA TYR A 44 19.65 -1.63 3.03
C TYR A 44 20.46 -2.88 3.36
N ASP A 45 21.52 -3.18 2.60
CA ASP A 45 22.31 -4.42 2.74
C ASP A 45 23.08 -4.48 4.06
N ASP A 46 23.60 -3.35 4.53
CA ASP A 46 24.35 -3.23 5.78
C ASP A 46 23.48 -3.14 7.05
N THR A 47 22.15 -3.17 6.88
CA THR A 47 21.20 -3.17 8.00
C THR A 47 20.68 -4.58 8.25
N THR A 48 20.91 -5.12 9.46
CA THR A 48 20.46 -6.47 9.87
C THR A 48 19.22 -6.42 10.75
N ILE A 49 18.52 -7.57 10.83
CA ILE A 49 17.34 -7.73 11.72
C ILE A 49 17.72 -7.54 13.18
N GLU A 50 18.91 -7.99 13.59
CA GLU A 50 19.43 -7.83 14.95
C GLU A 50 19.66 -6.36 15.32
N GLN A 51 20.18 -5.57 14.38
CA GLN A 51 20.34 -4.12 14.56
C GLN A 51 18.99 -3.42 14.66
N ILE A 52 18.02 -3.80 13.81
CA ILE A 52 16.65 -3.26 13.88
C ILE A 52 16.01 -3.60 15.22
N ALA A 53 16.19 -4.85 15.71
CA ALA A 53 15.65 -5.28 16.99
C ALA A 53 16.23 -4.47 18.16
N ALA A 54 17.54 -4.26 18.16
CA ALA A 54 18.22 -3.46 19.16
C ALA A 54 17.74 -2.00 19.15
N GLU A 55 17.66 -1.38 17.97
CA GLU A 55 17.20 0.01 17.79
C GLU A 55 15.72 0.20 18.17
N ALA A 56 14.87 -0.81 17.93
CA ALA A 56 13.46 -0.80 18.29
C ALA A 56 13.20 -1.27 19.74
N GLU A 57 14.24 -1.61 20.50
CA GLU A 57 14.16 -2.14 21.87
C GLU A 57 13.24 -3.39 21.98
N VAL A 58 13.30 -4.28 20.99
CA VAL A 58 12.55 -5.53 20.95
C VAL A 58 13.48 -6.74 20.72
N SER A 59 12.99 -7.94 20.99
CA SER A 59 13.72 -9.16 20.61
C SER A 59 13.62 -9.44 19.12
N VAL A 60 14.62 -10.12 18.55
CA VAL A 60 14.57 -10.63 17.16
C VAL A 60 13.34 -11.51 16.92
N SER A 61 12.97 -12.35 17.90
CA SER A 61 11.74 -13.16 17.82
C SER A 61 10.48 -12.31 17.80
N THR A 62 10.50 -11.13 18.42
CA THR A 62 9.40 -10.16 18.31
C THR A 62 9.29 -9.63 16.90
N ILE A 63 10.42 -9.30 16.24
CA ILE A 63 10.38 -8.87 14.83
C ILE A 63 9.75 -9.96 13.97
N PHE A 64 10.26 -11.19 13.99
CA PHE A 64 9.74 -12.28 13.15
C PHE A 64 8.27 -12.64 13.41
N ARG A 65 7.74 -12.35 14.59
CA ARG A 65 6.31 -12.47 14.87
C ARG A 65 5.45 -11.47 14.10
N TYR A 66 5.99 -10.29 13.76
CA TYR A 66 5.28 -9.22 13.04
C TYR A 66 5.64 -9.13 11.57
N PHE A 67 6.88 -9.46 11.24
CA PHE A 67 7.45 -9.31 9.90
C PHE A 67 8.33 -10.52 9.57
N PRO A 68 7.92 -11.37 8.61
CA PRO A 68 8.68 -12.57 8.25
C PRO A 68 10.09 -12.29 7.70
N SER A 69 10.30 -11.12 7.09
CA SER A 69 11.60 -10.71 6.53
C SER A 69 11.83 -9.20 6.62
N LYS A 70 13.01 -8.74 6.23
CA LYS A 70 13.37 -7.33 6.17
C LYS A 70 12.54 -6.57 5.11
N GLU A 71 12.23 -7.21 3.99
CA GLU A 71 11.36 -6.69 2.95
C GLU A 71 9.96 -6.42 3.48
N HIS A 72 9.43 -7.31 4.31
CA HIS A 72 8.14 -7.10 4.98
C HIS A 72 8.16 -5.87 5.90
N ILE A 73 9.26 -5.58 6.58
CA ILE A 73 9.35 -4.36 7.42
C ILE A 73 9.25 -3.11 6.56
N VAL A 74 9.88 -3.13 5.38
CA VAL A 74 9.94 -1.98 4.46
C VAL A 74 8.62 -1.78 3.70
N LEU A 75 8.04 -2.86 3.17
CA LEU A 75 6.95 -2.77 2.18
C LEU A 75 5.58 -3.20 2.69
N THR A 76 5.51 -4.05 3.73
CA THR A 76 4.20 -4.54 4.17
C THR A 76 3.50 -3.51 5.03
N ASP A 77 2.55 -2.84 4.45
CA ASP A 77 1.43 -2.25 5.18
C ASP A 77 0.26 -3.23 5.13
N ASP A 78 -0.68 -3.11 6.05
CA ASP A 78 -1.98 -3.78 5.94
C ASP A 78 -2.81 -3.20 4.76
N PHE A 79 -2.12 -2.53 3.83
CA PHE A 79 -2.68 -1.74 2.74
C PHE A 79 -3.42 -2.60 1.71
N ALA A 80 -2.86 -3.77 1.37
CA ALA A 80 -3.54 -4.70 0.46
C ALA A 80 -4.83 -5.24 1.09
N ALA A 81 -4.78 -5.71 2.33
CA ALA A 81 -5.97 -6.19 3.05
C ALA A 81 -7.01 -5.09 3.22
N TYR A 82 -6.57 -3.86 3.49
CA TYR A 82 -7.42 -2.67 3.57
C TYR A 82 -8.10 -2.38 2.24
N GLY A 83 -7.38 -2.42 1.12
CA GLY A 83 -7.93 -2.21 -0.21
C GLY A 83 -8.98 -3.25 -0.60
N ILE A 84 -8.73 -4.52 -0.31
CA ILE A 84 -9.70 -5.60 -0.56
C ILE A 84 -10.96 -5.41 0.29
N GLY A 85 -10.82 -5.02 1.57
CA GLY A 85 -11.97 -4.66 2.42
C GLY A 85 -12.79 -3.53 1.81
N ARG A 86 -12.16 -2.44 1.40
CA ARG A 86 -12.84 -1.32 0.73
C ARG A 86 -13.54 -1.72 -0.56
N LEU A 87 -12.93 -2.59 -1.37
CA LEU A 87 -13.55 -3.09 -2.60
C LEU A 87 -14.83 -3.88 -2.29
N ARG A 88 -14.82 -4.69 -1.23
CA ARG A 88 -16.00 -5.43 -0.78
C ARG A 88 -17.11 -4.53 -0.22
N ASP A 89 -16.74 -3.43 0.45
CA ASP A 89 -17.67 -2.48 1.06
C ASP A 89 -18.35 -1.55 0.04
N ARG A 90 -17.92 -1.52 -1.21
CA ARG A 90 -18.54 -0.69 -2.24
C ARG A 90 -19.93 -1.20 -2.64
N PRO A 91 -20.84 -0.30 -3.09
CA PRO A 91 -22.19 -0.68 -3.52
C PRO A 91 -22.17 -1.81 -4.54
N MET A 92 -23.00 -2.82 -4.35
CA MET A 92 -23.03 -4.04 -5.19
C MET A 92 -23.53 -3.81 -6.63
N ASP A 93 -24.28 -2.76 -6.84
CA ASP A 93 -24.82 -2.32 -8.14
C ASP A 93 -23.82 -1.49 -8.96
N GLU A 94 -22.69 -1.14 -8.36
CA GLU A 94 -21.64 -0.38 -9.05
C GLU A 94 -20.88 -1.30 -10.02
N PRO A 95 -20.61 -0.86 -11.27
CA PRO A 95 -19.83 -1.63 -12.24
C PRO A 95 -18.44 -2.01 -11.67
N PRO A 96 -17.95 -3.26 -11.91
CA PRO A 96 -16.68 -3.74 -11.36
C PRO A 96 -15.49 -2.83 -11.65
N LEU A 97 -15.42 -2.27 -12.86
CA LEU A 97 -14.36 -1.34 -13.26
C LEU A 97 -14.39 -0.06 -12.41
N VAL A 98 -15.58 0.50 -12.16
CA VAL A 98 -15.75 1.71 -11.34
C VAL A 98 -15.38 1.40 -9.88
N ALA A 99 -15.89 0.27 -9.34
CA ALA A 99 -15.56 -0.15 -7.97
C ALA A 99 -14.06 -0.29 -7.75
N LEU A 100 -13.35 -0.91 -8.70
CA LEU A 100 -11.91 -1.09 -8.63
C LEU A 100 -11.17 0.25 -8.75
N ARG A 101 -11.53 1.09 -9.73
CA ARG A 101 -10.95 2.43 -9.93
C ARG A 101 -11.04 3.28 -8.67
N GLU A 102 -12.23 3.41 -8.12
CA GLU A 102 -12.48 4.24 -6.94
C GLU A 102 -11.72 3.71 -5.72
N THR A 103 -11.67 2.38 -5.55
CA THR A 103 -10.89 1.75 -4.49
C THR A 103 -9.40 2.09 -4.61
N LEU A 104 -8.83 1.89 -5.79
CA LEU A 104 -7.42 2.15 -6.05
C LEU A 104 -7.07 3.64 -5.89
N THR A 105 -7.91 4.53 -6.42
CA THR A 105 -7.73 5.99 -6.29
C THR A 105 -7.78 6.43 -4.82
N ALA A 106 -8.73 5.91 -4.04
CA ALA A 106 -8.83 6.23 -2.62
C ALA A 106 -7.61 5.73 -1.83
N MET A 107 -7.15 4.51 -2.11
CA MET A 107 -5.95 3.95 -1.48
C MET A 107 -4.72 4.81 -1.72
N VAL A 108 -4.49 5.24 -2.95
CA VAL A 108 -3.31 6.06 -3.28
C VAL A 108 -3.42 7.46 -2.68
N ARG A 109 -4.61 8.04 -2.66
CA ARG A 109 -4.82 9.35 -2.02
C ARG A 109 -4.46 9.32 -0.55
N GLU A 110 -4.87 8.30 0.18
CA GLU A 110 -4.52 8.11 1.58
C GLU A 110 -3.01 7.91 1.77
N LEU A 111 -2.40 7.06 0.94
CA LEU A 111 -0.95 6.84 0.96
C LEU A 111 -0.17 8.15 0.72
N HIS A 112 -0.63 8.98 -0.20
CA HIS A 112 0.04 10.24 -0.55
C HIS A 112 -0.11 11.31 0.53
N GLN A 113 -1.29 11.43 1.16
CA GLN A 113 -1.55 12.44 2.19
C GLN A 113 -0.80 12.17 3.49
N ASP A 114 -0.74 10.91 3.92
CA ASP A 114 -0.21 10.56 5.23
C ASP A 114 1.30 10.25 5.23
N TYR A 115 1.89 9.89 4.07
CA TYR A 115 3.21 9.25 4.02
C TYR A 115 4.15 9.75 2.91
N SER A 116 4.08 11.01 2.50
CA SER A 116 4.87 11.52 1.37
C SER A 116 6.39 11.24 1.47
N ALA A 117 7.01 11.42 2.66
CA ALA A 117 8.43 11.14 2.88
C ALA A 117 8.73 9.63 2.98
N GLU A 118 7.82 8.85 3.55
CA GLU A 118 7.94 7.40 3.63
C GLU A 118 7.74 6.75 2.26
N TYR A 119 6.78 7.24 1.47
CA TYR A 119 6.57 6.81 0.10
C TYR A 119 7.82 7.03 -0.76
N ARG A 120 8.46 8.22 -0.72
CA ARG A 120 9.70 8.48 -1.47
C ARG A 120 10.83 7.54 -1.07
N TRP A 121 11.00 7.30 0.22
CA TRP A 121 12.00 6.38 0.72
C TRP A 121 11.76 4.93 0.24
N ARG A 122 10.53 4.43 0.30
CA ARG A 122 10.16 3.10 -0.21
C ARG A 122 10.36 2.99 -1.72
N ARG A 123 9.95 4.01 -2.47
CA ARG A 123 10.15 4.07 -3.91
C ARG A 123 11.62 3.97 -4.27
N GLU A 124 12.49 4.66 -3.56
CA GLU A 124 13.92 4.58 -3.78
C GLU A 124 14.45 3.17 -3.50
N LEU A 125 14.01 2.51 -2.44
CA LEU A 125 14.40 1.12 -2.15
C LEU A 125 13.90 0.14 -3.21
N VAL A 126 12.69 0.27 -3.71
CA VAL A 126 12.18 -0.56 -4.82
C VAL A 126 13.01 -0.38 -6.07
N ARG A 127 13.50 0.83 -6.35
CA ARG A 127 14.34 1.11 -7.51
C ARG A 127 15.75 0.59 -7.38
N THR A 128 16.36 0.68 -6.20
CA THR A 128 17.79 0.46 -5.98
C THR A 128 18.11 -0.92 -5.40
N VAL A 129 17.18 -1.55 -4.68
CA VAL A 129 17.41 -2.82 -3.98
C VAL A 129 16.68 -3.98 -4.67
N PRO A 130 17.42 -4.93 -5.32
CA PRO A 130 16.81 -6.03 -6.05
C PRO A 130 15.87 -6.91 -5.20
N ALA A 131 16.22 -7.20 -3.94
CA ALA A 131 15.40 -8.00 -3.03
C ALA A 131 14.06 -7.31 -2.71
N VAL A 132 14.05 -5.99 -2.49
CA VAL A 132 12.84 -5.21 -2.24
C VAL A 132 11.96 -5.17 -3.48
N ARG A 133 12.56 -5.02 -4.65
CA ARG A 133 11.82 -5.05 -5.93
C ARG A 133 11.19 -6.42 -6.22
N ALA A 134 11.91 -7.51 -5.98
CA ALA A 134 11.38 -8.86 -6.15
C ALA A 134 10.18 -9.11 -5.22
N PHE A 135 10.31 -8.72 -3.96
CA PHE A 135 9.22 -8.81 -3.00
C PHE A 135 7.99 -7.98 -3.41
N MET A 136 8.20 -6.78 -3.96
CA MET A 136 7.11 -5.94 -4.48
C MET A 136 6.33 -6.64 -5.59
N HIS A 137 7.00 -7.32 -6.52
CA HIS A 137 6.33 -8.07 -7.60
C HIS A 137 5.52 -9.25 -7.05
N GLU A 138 6.07 -10.00 -6.10
CA GLU A 138 5.34 -11.10 -5.44
C GLU A 138 4.10 -10.59 -4.69
N ALA A 139 4.22 -9.48 -3.96
CA ALA A 139 3.10 -8.84 -3.29
C ALA A 139 2.02 -8.36 -4.27
N GLN A 140 2.42 -7.87 -5.45
CA GLN A 140 1.50 -7.46 -6.51
C GLN A 140 0.70 -8.64 -7.06
N ASP A 141 1.33 -9.79 -7.29
CA ASP A 141 0.66 -11.01 -7.76
C ASP A 141 -0.42 -11.45 -6.76
N GLY A 142 -0.10 -11.48 -5.48
CA GLY A 142 -1.07 -11.77 -4.42
C GLY A 142 -2.23 -10.76 -4.34
N MET A 143 -1.96 -9.47 -4.62
CA MET A 143 -3.00 -8.45 -4.69
C MET A 143 -3.94 -8.67 -5.88
N VAL A 144 -3.40 -9.01 -7.05
CA VAL A 144 -4.19 -9.30 -8.25
C VAL A 144 -5.12 -10.49 -7.98
N GLU A 145 -4.62 -11.55 -7.37
CA GLU A 145 -5.43 -12.72 -7.02
C GLU A 145 -6.56 -12.34 -6.05
N ALA A 146 -6.24 -11.70 -4.92
CA ALA A 146 -7.22 -11.32 -3.91
C ALA A 146 -8.30 -10.34 -4.43
N ALA A 147 -7.91 -9.38 -5.27
CA ALA A 147 -8.86 -8.44 -5.87
C ALA A 147 -9.74 -9.11 -6.93
N SER A 148 -9.20 -10.08 -7.69
CA SER A 148 -9.97 -10.86 -8.66
C SER A 148 -11.04 -11.69 -7.96
N VAL A 149 -10.72 -12.35 -6.85
CA VAL A 149 -11.69 -13.08 -6.02
C VAL A 149 -12.78 -12.13 -5.50
N ALA A 150 -12.41 -10.95 -4.98
CA ALA A 150 -13.38 -9.98 -4.49
C ALA A 150 -14.33 -9.46 -5.59
N LEU A 151 -13.83 -9.31 -6.83
CA LEU A 151 -14.68 -8.96 -7.99
C LEU A 151 -15.55 -10.13 -8.46
N ALA A 152 -15.05 -11.37 -8.38
CA ALA A 152 -15.84 -12.57 -8.69
C ALA A 152 -17.03 -12.69 -7.73
N GLU A 153 -16.82 -12.50 -6.42
CA GLU A 153 -17.89 -12.44 -5.41
C GLU A 153 -18.97 -11.40 -5.76
N ARG A 154 -18.57 -10.21 -6.24
CA ARG A 154 -19.48 -9.12 -6.62
C ARG A 154 -20.29 -9.40 -7.89
N THR A 155 -19.68 -10.07 -8.86
CA THR A 155 -20.26 -10.26 -10.20
C THR A 155 -20.94 -11.60 -10.38
N GLY A 156 -20.79 -12.54 -9.43
CA GLY A 156 -21.24 -13.92 -9.56
C GLY A 156 -20.48 -14.72 -10.64
N ARG A 157 -19.30 -14.23 -11.07
CA ARG A 157 -18.42 -14.91 -12.03
C ARG A 157 -17.51 -15.91 -11.29
N PRO A 158 -16.91 -16.87 -11.99
CA PRO A 158 -15.92 -17.79 -11.42
C PRO A 158 -14.71 -17.03 -10.83
N GLU A 159 -14.11 -17.57 -9.75
CA GLU A 159 -12.92 -16.96 -9.12
C GLU A 159 -11.69 -16.96 -10.05
N ASP A 160 -11.63 -17.92 -10.98
CA ASP A 160 -10.59 -18.05 -12.01
C ASP A 160 -10.92 -17.34 -13.32
N ASP A 161 -11.93 -16.47 -13.33
CA ASP A 161 -12.36 -15.73 -14.52
C ASP A 161 -11.23 -14.89 -15.10
N LEU A 162 -10.86 -15.21 -16.35
CA LEU A 162 -9.74 -14.58 -17.03
C LEU A 162 -9.95 -13.07 -17.25
N GLU A 163 -11.18 -12.62 -17.56
CA GLU A 163 -11.47 -11.20 -17.83
C GLU A 163 -11.32 -10.36 -16.55
N LEU A 164 -11.77 -10.89 -15.40
CA LEU A 164 -11.57 -10.23 -14.11
C LEU A 164 -10.08 -10.13 -13.76
N ARG A 165 -9.32 -11.19 -13.97
CA ARG A 165 -7.86 -11.19 -13.74
C ARG A 165 -7.13 -10.22 -14.65
N ILE A 166 -7.53 -10.14 -15.93
CA ILE A 166 -6.97 -9.16 -16.88
C ILE A 166 -7.31 -7.74 -16.43
N LEU A 167 -8.56 -7.47 -16.04
CA LEU A 167 -9.00 -6.15 -15.56
C LEU A 167 -8.16 -5.72 -14.35
N VAL A 168 -8.08 -6.56 -13.33
CA VAL A 168 -7.32 -6.25 -12.10
C VAL A 168 -5.84 -6.09 -12.43
N GLY A 169 -5.26 -7.02 -13.20
CA GLY A 169 -3.85 -6.97 -13.58
C GLY A 169 -3.48 -5.72 -14.39
N ALA A 170 -4.33 -5.30 -15.33
CA ALA A 170 -4.11 -4.09 -16.10
C ALA A 170 -4.15 -2.83 -15.21
N MET A 171 -5.15 -2.72 -14.33
CA MET A 171 -5.30 -1.55 -13.45
C MET A 171 -4.19 -1.49 -12.39
N THR A 172 -3.87 -2.60 -11.75
CA THR A 172 -2.76 -2.65 -10.77
C THR A 172 -1.40 -2.46 -11.44
N GLY A 173 -1.21 -2.97 -12.66
CA GLY A 173 0.00 -2.73 -13.46
C GLY A 173 0.17 -1.26 -13.85
N ALA A 174 -0.90 -0.58 -14.25
CA ALA A 174 -0.87 0.85 -14.54
C ALA A 174 -0.50 1.67 -13.29
N LEU A 175 -1.10 1.34 -12.14
CA LEU A 175 -0.72 1.96 -10.86
C LEU A 175 0.72 1.67 -10.48
N HIS A 176 1.20 0.45 -10.69
CA HIS A 176 2.60 0.10 -10.44
C HIS A 176 3.54 1.01 -11.23
N GLN A 177 3.26 1.25 -12.50
CA GLN A 177 4.06 2.16 -13.34
C GLN A 177 4.03 3.60 -12.84
N VAL A 178 2.91 4.08 -12.35
CA VAL A 178 2.80 5.42 -11.79
C VAL A 178 3.50 5.50 -10.44
N LEU A 179 3.26 4.56 -9.52
CA LEU A 179 3.81 4.62 -8.17
C LEU A 179 5.32 4.37 -8.11
N TRP A 180 5.80 3.37 -8.86
CA TRP A 180 7.18 2.88 -8.75
C TRP A 180 8.03 3.15 -9.99
N GLY A 181 7.42 3.68 -11.05
CA GLY A 181 8.09 4.04 -12.29
C GLY A 181 9.00 5.27 -12.18
N ASN A 182 9.59 5.65 -13.31
CA ASN A 182 10.48 6.80 -13.37
C ASN A 182 9.68 8.07 -13.73
N HIS A 183 9.31 8.84 -12.72
CA HIS A 183 8.67 10.15 -12.85
C HIS A 183 9.35 11.18 -11.94
N SER A 184 9.16 12.46 -12.22
CA SER A 184 9.68 13.57 -11.44
C SER A 184 8.96 13.69 -10.09
N GLU A 185 9.61 14.26 -9.07
CA GLU A 185 8.97 14.63 -7.80
C GLU A 185 7.99 15.81 -7.95
N GLU A 186 8.09 16.55 -9.07
CA GLU A 186 7.20 17.66 -9.38
C GLU A 186 5.89 17.20 -10.06
N ASP A 187 5.85 15.94 -10.54
CA ASP A 187 4.66 15.38 -11.17
C ASP A 187 3.55 15.18 -10.14
N ASP A 188 2.34 15.59 -10.47
CA ASP A 188 1.16 15.34 -9.63
C ASP A 188 0.77 13.85 -9.73
N LEU A 189 1.06 13.12 -8.66
CA LEU A 189 0.79 11.68 -8.58
C LEU A 189 -0.68 11.35 -8.81
N MET A 190 -1.60 12.18 -8.30
CA MET A 190 -3.03 11.93 -8.44
C MET A 190 -3.50 12.15 -9.88
N GLU A 191 -2.96 13.17 -10.57
CA GLU A 191 -3.23 13.41 -11.99
C GLU A 191 -2.69 12.26 -12.85
N MET A 192 -1.48 11.78 -12.56
CA MET A 192 -0.89 10.63 -13.27
C MET A 192 -1.72 9.36 -13.12
N ILE A 193 -2.24 9.10 -11.92
CA ILE A 193 -3.10 7.94 -11.65
C ILE A 193 -4.43 8.06 -12.40
N ASP A 194 -5.08 9.20 -12.31
CA ASP A 194 -6.34 9.44 -13.02
C ASP A 194 -6.16 9.26 -14.53
N ARG A 195 -5.07 9.80 -15.08
CA ARG A 195 -4.71 9.62 -16.48
C ARG A 195 -4.47 8.16 -16.84
N ALA A 196 -3.71 7.42 -16.03
CA ALA A 196 -3.39 6.01 -16.28
C ALA A 196 -4.65 5.14 -16.29
N LEU A 197 -5.53 5.32 -15.31
CA LEU A 197 -6.80 4.60 -15.22
C LEU A 197 -7.75 4.98 -16.36
N THR A 198 -7.81 6.27 -16.74
CA THR A 198 -8.62 6.74 -17.86
C THR A 198 -8.17 6.16 -19.20
N VAL A 199 -6.86 6.00 -19.42
CA VAL A 199 -6.32 5.35 -20.62
C VAL A 199 -6.80 3.90 -20.73
N LEU A 200 -6.82 3.16 -19.62
CA LEU A 200 -7.32 1.79 -19.60
C LEU A 200 -8.82 1.71 -19.88
N GLU A 201 -9.62 2.61 -19.32
CA GLU A 201 -11.09 2.65 -19.52
C GLU A 201 -11.48 2.95 -20.98
N ARG A 202 -10.72 3.82 -21.65
CA ARG A 202 -10.96 4.18 -23.08
C ARG A 202 -10.45 3.12 -24.06
N GLY A 203 -9.68 2.18 -23.60
CA GLY A 203 -8.90 1.27 -24.43
C GLY A 203 -7.57 1.90 -24.88
N LEU A 204 -6.56 1.04 -25.03
CA LEU A 204 -5.21 1.45 -25.48
C LEU A 204 -5.24 1.72 -26.97
N THR A 205 -5.62 2.93 -27.36
CA THR A 205 -5.40 3.46 -28.71
C THR A 205 -4.18 4.35 -28.69
N LEU A 206 -3.07 3.85 -29.22
CA LEU A 206 -1.83 4.59 -29.43
C LEU A 206 -1.84 5.29 -30.78
#